data_7f1262cda30f6429b7374da9c3ac853c
#
_entry.id   7f1262cda30f6429b7374da9c3ac853c
#
_cell.length_a   1.000
_cell.length_b   1.000
_cell.length_c   1.000
_cell.angle_alpha   90.00
_cell.angle_beta   90.00
_cell.angle_gamma   90.00
#
_symmetry.space_group_name_H-M   'P 1'
#
loop_
_entity.id
_entity.type
_entity.pdbx_description
1 polymer ?
#
loop_
_entity_poly.entity_id
_entity_poly.type
_entity_poly.pdbx_seq_one_letter_code
_entity_poly.pdbx_strand_id
1 'polypeptide(L)'
;MVTLRRITVKNFGPIAEADVEFGDLTVIVGPQAAGKSLFLQLMKLLVDRPSIVHELRRNNIHWSDAAEFFRVYFGEGLGGLWTSKTVVALNGHQVPHSRLQTTKGKPGEPKVFYLPAQRVMALRDGITHPFSDFRSGDPFVVRFFSDNIHRLVQTEFAGREKLLPSEGRMNQAIRGALAKALFGSFELVLDRKEAQQRFVLRGDGASLPFMNWSAGQREFTPLLLGLLWLMPAGGAQRRDTLQHVVIEEPEMGLHPRAISAFLLVVLELLRRGYRVYLSTHSPHVLDVVWALGLFRKHKAESRDVRRIFEVKASPFIDEIARTALRKTYRTYYFPAGERAVDISSLDLGDDEAAVRGWGGLTAFTANIGDVVSDVVSRGQRR
;
A
#
# COMPACT_ATOMS: atom_id res chain seq x y z
N MET A 1 0.68 25.09 -0.02
CA MET A 1 0.54 23.63 -0.19
C MET A 1 0.45 22.99 1.19
N VAL A 2 -0.58 22.18 1.47
CA VAL A 2 -0.67 21.49 2.76
C VAL A 2 0.29 20.31 2.71
N THR A 3 1.39 20.39 3.44
CA THR A 3 2.32 19.27 3.63
C THR A 3 1.71 18.34 4.66
N LEU A 4 1.47 17.07 4.32
CA LEU A 4 0.99 16.07 5.27
C LEU A 4 2.10 15.74 6.28
N ARG A 5 1.87 16.08 7.56
CA ARG A 5 2.79 15.80 8.67
C ARG A 5 2.15 14.92 9.73
N ARG A 6 0.93 15.24 10.14
CA ARG A 6 0.23 14.59 11.25
C ARG A 6 -1.27 14.56 11.01
N ILE A 7 -1.90 13.46 11.34
CA ILE A 7 -3.36 13.33 11.41
C ILE A 7 -3.73 12.83 12.82
N THR A 8 -4.65 13.55 13.45
CA THR A 8 -5.27 13.11 14.71
C THR A 8 -6.74 12.81 14.43
N VAL A 9 -7.19 11.64 14.89
CA VAL A 9 -8.57 11.16 14.73
C VAL A 9 -9.09 10.65 16.06
N LYS A 10 -10.33 11.02 16.41
CA LYS A 10 -11.05 10.49 17.57
C LYS A 10 -12.46 10.08 17.16
N ASN A 11 -12.93 8.94 17.63
CA ASN A 11 -14.28 8.42 17.42
C ASN A 11 -14.72 8.44 15.95
N PHE A 12 -13.92 7.84 15.06
CA PHE A 12 -14.23 7.72 13.64
C PHE A 12 -14.37 6.25 13.25
N GLY A 13 -15.62 5.79 13.08
CA GLY A 13 -15.91 4.39 12.90
C GLY A 13 -15.32 3.54 14.04
N PRO A 14 -14.54 2.49 13.75
CA PRO A 14 -13.91 1.63 14.76
C PRO A 14 -12.66 2.27 15.42
N ILE A 15 -12.21 3.44 14.95
CA ILE A 15 -11.03 4.13 15.49
C ILE A 15 -11.45 4.95 16.71
N ALA A 16 -11.08 4.49 17.91
CA ALA A 16 -11.32 5.25 19.13
C ALA A 16 -10.46 6.51 19.17
N GLU A 17 -9.15 6.37 19.04
CA GLU A 17 -8.21 7.49 18.93
C GLU A 17 -6.97 7.06 18.13
N ALA A 18 -6.52 7.90 17.21
CA ALA A 18 -5.26 7.75 16.51
C ALA A 18 -4.57 9.11 16.35
N ASP A 19 -3.28 9.15 16.62
CA ASP A 19 -2.44 10.33 16.48
C ASP A 19 -1.16 9.91 15.75
N VAL A 20 -1.16 10.12 14.42
CA VAL A 20 -0.15 9.59 13.53
C VAL A 20 0.69 10.71 12.94
N GLU A 21 1.96 10.71 13.27
CA GLU A 21 3.00 11.51 12.61
C GLU A 21 3.62 10.69 11.49
N PHE A 22 3.66 11.24 10.29
CA PHE A 22 4.11 10.53 9.10
C PHE A 22 5.62 10.65 8.84
N GLY A 23 6.28 9.50 8.65
CA GLY A 23 7.63 9.41 8.13
C GLY A 23 7.70 9.42 6.60
N ASP A 24 8.89 9.11 6.06
CA ASP A 24 9.03 8.80 4.64
C ASP A 24 8.35 7.46 4.30
N LEU A 25 8.48 6.48 5.20
CA LEU A 25 7.69 5.25 5.22
C LEU A 25 6.94 5.18 6.55
N THR A 26 5.61 5.04 6.50
CA THR A 26 4.78 4.80 7.68
C THR A 26 4.05 3.48 7.50
N VAL A 27 4.18 2.58 8.46
CA VAL A 27 3.52 1.28 8.47
C VAL A 27 2.44 1.26 9.56
N ILE A 28 1.26 0.77 9.21
CA ILE A 28 0.13 0.61 10.12
C ILE A 28 -0.17 -0.88 10.24
N VAL A 29 -0.13 -1.39 11.46
CA VAL A 29 -0.45 -2.80 11.79
C VAL A 29 -1.61 -2.87 12.77
N GLY A 30 -2.20 -4.03 12.93
CA GLY A 30 -3.29 -4.27 13.88
C GLY A 30 -4.27 -5.33 13.37
N PRO A 31 -5.21 -5.78 14.20
CA PRO A 31 -6.16 -6.80 13.83
C PRO A 31 -7.06 -6.37 12.67
N GLN A 32 -7.78 -7.32 12.10
CA GLN A 32 -8.81 -7.01 11.11
C GLN A 32 -9.90 -6.11 11.74
N ALA A 33 -10.53 -5.30 10.91
CA ALA A 33 -11.58 -4.35 11.30
C ALA A 33 -11.17 -3.26 12.34
N ALA A 34 -9.87 -3.11 12.67
CA ALA A 34 -9.38 -2.05 13.56
C ALA A 34 -9.40 -0.63 12.96
N GLY A 35 -9.83 -0.47 11.70
CA GLY A 35 -9.95 0.84 11.05
C GLY A 35 -8.72 1.30 10.25
N LYS A 36 -7.70 0.44 10.04
CA LYS A 36 -6.49 0.78 9.27
C LYS A 36 -6.82 1.36 7.89
N SER A 37 -7.63 0.65 7.10
CA SER A 37 -8.06 1.09 5.76
C SER A 37 -8.89 2.37 5.81
N LEU A 38 -9.78 2.51 6.80
CA LEU A 38 -10.58 3.73 6.99
C LEU A 38 -9.69 4.94 7.31
N PHE A 39 -8.65 4.76 8.14
CA PHE A 39 -7.69 5.81 8.43
C PHE A 39 -6.91 6.24 7.18
N LEU A 40 -6.44 5.30 6.37
CA LEU A 40 -5.71 5.58 5.12
C LEU A 40 -6.62 6.24 4.06
N GLN A 41 -7.87 5.79 3.96
CA GLN A 41 -8.86 6.44 3.10
C GLN A 41 -9.18 7.86 3.58
N LEU A 42 -9.35 8.07 4.89
CA LEU A 42 -9.55 9.41 5.47
C LEU A 42 -8.34 10.31 5.17
N MET A 43 -7.12 9.80 5.30
CA MET A 43 -5.91 10.53 4.91
C MET A 43 -5.97 10.99 3.44
N LYS A 44 -6.35 10.09 2.52
CA LYS A 44 -6.52 10.46 1.10
C LYS A 44 -7.60 11.53 0.93
N LEU A 45 -8.72 11.40 1.61
CA LEU A 45 -9.81 12.39 1.55
C LEU A 45 -9.35 13.76 2.04
N LEU A 46 -8.60 13.83 3.13
CA LEU A 46 -8.08 15.08 3.69
C LEU A 46 -7.11 15.79 2.73
N VAL A 47 -6.30 15.03 2.00
CA VAL A 47 -5.27 15.56 1.08
C VAL A 47 -5.86 15.90 -0.30
N ASP A 48 -6.68 15.01 -0.85
CA ASP A 48 -7.13 15.06 -2.25
C ASP A 48 -8.60 15.45 -2.42
N ARG A 49 -9.25 15.94 -1.37
CA ARG A 49 -10.69 16.32 -1.38
C ARG A 49 -11.16 17.03 -2.66
N PRO A 50 -10.49 18.10 -3.16
CA PRO A 50 -10.97 18.79 -4.35
C PRO A 50 -11.00 17.88 -5.60
N SER A 51 -9.98 17.06 -5.78
CA SER A 51 -9.90 16.09 -6.86
C SER A 51 -10.99 15.01 -6.73
N ILE A 52 -11.19 14.47 -5.51
CA ILE A 52 -12.21 13.46 -5.22
C ILE A 52 -13.61 13.97 -5.54
N VAL A 53 -13.97 15.12 -5.00
CA VAL A 53 -15.30 15.73 -5.22
C VAL A 53 -15.54 16.01 -6.71
N HIS A 54 -14.52 16.48 -7.42
CA HIS A 54 -14.62 16.72 -8.86
C HIS A 54 -14.82 15.41 -9.64
N GLU A 55 -14.03 14.36 -9.32
CA GLU A 55 -14.10 13.07 -9.99
C GLU A 55 -15.48 12.41 -9.80
N LEU A 56 -16.03 12.44 -8.58
CA LEU A 56 -17.36 11.92 -8.29
C LEU A 56 -18.43 12.65 -9.13
N ARG A 57 -18.39 14.00 -9.16
CA ARG A 57 -19.33 14.82 -9.94
C ARG A 57 -19.19 14.59 -11.45
N ARG A 58 -17.97 14.43 -11.94
CA ARG A 58 -17.71 14.11 -13.36
C ARG A 58 -18.36 12.78 -13.78
N ASN A 59 -18.47 11.85 -12.84
CA ASN A 59 -19.15 10.57 -13.03
C ASN A 59 -20.64 10.61 -12.65
N ASN A 60 -21.27 11.80 -12.59
CA ASN A 60 -22.68 12.01 -12.24
C ASN A 60 -23.09 11.46 -10.88
N ILE A 61 -22.15 11.38 -9.93
CA ILE A 61 -22.42 10.95 -8.57
C ILE A 61 -22.66 12.19 -7.71
N HIS A 62 -23.84 12.27 -7.12
CA HIS A 62 -24.29 13.37 -6.28
C HIS A 62 -24.59 12.86 -4.87
N TRP A 63 -24.61 13.76 -3.92
CA TRP A 63 -24.96 13.51 -2.52
C TRP A 63 -25.67 14.75 -1.94
N SER A 64 -26.62 14.51 -1.05
CA SER A 64 -27.42 15.54 -0.39
C SER A 64 -26.80 16.01 0.92
N ASP A 65 -26.16 15.10 1.65
CA ASP A 65 -25.60 15.34 2.97
C ASP A 65 -24.23 14.62 3.18
N ALA A 66 -23.67 14.78 4.37
CA ALA A 66 -22.38 14.19 4.72
C ALA A 66 -22.41 12.67 4.83
N ALA A 67 -23.52 12.11 5.32
CA ALA A 67 -23.64 10.65 5.47
C ALA A 67 -23.71 9.97 4.11
N GLU A 68 -24.43 10.56 3.17
CA GLU A 68 -24.47 10.09 1.79
C GLU A 68 -23.11 10.23 1.10
N PHE A 69 -22.39 11.36 1.31
CA PHE A 69 -21.02 11.53 0.81
C PHE A 69 -20.08 10.45 1.36
N PHE A 70 -20.16 10.14 2.65
CA PHE A 70 -19.32 9.09 3.24
C PHE A 70 -19.66 7.71 2.70
N ARG A 71 -20.93 7.41 2.47
CA ARG A 71 -21.37 6.17 1.81
C ARG A 71 -20.78 6.06 0.40
N VAL A 72 -20.78 7.14 -0.36
CA VAL A 72 -20.20 7.16 -1.72
C VAL A 72 -18.69 7.06 -1.73
N TYR A 73 -18.03 7.66 -0.72
CA TYR A 73 -16.58 7.70 -0.67
C TYR A 73 -15.97 6.45 -0.02
N PHE A 74 -16.44 6.06 1.17
CA PHE A 74 -15.89 4.92 1.93
C PHE A 74 -16.50 3.58 1.53
N GLY A 75 -17.73 3.59 1.03
CA GLY A 75 -18.48 2.41 0.63
C GLY A 75 -19.84 2.29 1.29
N GLU A 76 -20.67 1.40 0.75
CA GLU A 76 -22.01 1.13 1.25
C GLU A 76 -21.96 0.69 2.72
N GLY A 77 -22.92 1.16 3.53
CA GLY A 77 -22.96 0.92 4.98
C GLY A 77 -22.10 1.84 5.83
N LEU A 78 -21.21 2.66 5.24
CA LEU A 78 -20.25 3.50 5.97
C LEU A 78 -20.65 4.98 6.07
N GLY A 79 -21.92 5.32 5.84
CA GLY A 79 -22.43 6.70 6.00
C GLY A 79 -22.37 7.21 7.44
N GLY A 80 -22.45 6.33 8.45
CA GLY A 80 -22.43 6.66 9.86
C GLY A 80 -21.05 6.78 10.52
N LEU A 81 -19.96 6.78 9.74
CA LEU A 81 -18.59 6.84 10.28
C LEU A 81 -18.31 8.09 11.14
N TRP A 82 -18.97 9.19 10.83
CA TRP A 82 -18.80 10.46 11.53
C TRP A 82 -19.98 10.72 12.48
N THR A 83 -19.69 10.85 13.75
CA THR A 83 -20.66 11.15 14.82
C THR A 83 -20.43 12.54 15.41
N SER A 84 -21.29 12.98 16.31
CA SER A 84 -21.09 14.23 17.09
C SER A 84 -19.83 14.22 17.96
N LYS A 85 -19.30 13.03 18.28
CA LYS A 85 -18.07 12.86 19.07
C LYS A 85 -16.81 12.78 18.19
N THR A 86 -16.97 12.72 16.87
CA THR A 86 -15.83 12.56 15.96
C THR A 86 -15.03 13.87 15.88
N VAL A 87 -13.73 13.75 16.06
CA VAL A 87 -12.78 14.84 15.88
C VAL A 87 -11.71 14.39 14.89
N VAL A 88 -11.48 15.19 13.86
CA VAL A 88 -10.39 14.97 12.90
C VAL A 88 -9.58 16.25 12.81
N ALA A 89 -8.27 16.14 12.90
CA ALA A 89 -7.36 17.26 12.70
C ALA A 89 -6.24 16.89 11.71
N LEU A 90 -5.87 17.82 10.85
CA LEU A 90 -4.76 17.73 9.92
C LEU A 90 -3.71 18.78 10.30
N ASN A 91 -2.50 18.33 10.63
CA ASN A 91 -1.39 19.18 11.08
C ASN A 91 -1.77 20.12 12.24
N GLY A 92 -2.57 19.63 13.20
CA GLY A 92 -3.06 20.39 14.35
C GLY A 92 -4.30 21.24 14.08
N HIS A 93 -4.75 21.37 12.83
CA HIS A 93 -5.96 22.14 12.49
C HIS A 93 -7.17 21.20 12.36
N GLN A 94 -8.21 21.48 13.14
CA GLN A 94 -9.43 20.70 13.11
C GLN A 94 -10.15 20.85 11.76
N VAL A 95 -10.63 19.73 11.21
CA VAL A 95 -11.35 19.66 9.94
C VAL A 95 -12.79 19.22 10.20
N PRO A 96 -13.77 20.11 10.07
CA PRO A 96 -15.18 19.75 10.24
C PRO A 96 -15.68 18.91 9.06
N HIS A 97 -16.61 17.97 9.32
CA HIS A 97 -17.15 17.08 8.29
C HIS A 97 -17.77 17.82 7.11
N SER A 98 -18.41 18.99 7.36
CA SER A 98 -18.99 19.83 6.30
C SER A 98 -17.98 20.29 5.25
N ARG A 99 -16.71 20.39 5.62
CA ARG A 99 -15.64 20.69 4.67
C ARG A 99 -15.27 19.51 3.79
N LEU A 100 -15.50 18.27 4.21
CA LEU A 100 -15.03 17.09 3.47
C LEU A 100 -15.84 16.84 2.19
N GLN A 101 -17.13 17.15 2.20
CA GLN A 101 -18.05 16.90 1.09
C GLN A 101 -18.13 18.04 0.06
N THR A 102 -17.46 19.17 0.30
CA THR A 102 -17.56 20.35 -0.56
C THR A 102 -16.20 20.82 -1.04
N THR A 103 -16.16 21.42 -2.19
CA THR A 103 -14.98 22.14 -2.70
C THR A 103 -15.42 23.43 -3.38
N LYS A 104 -14.63 24.49 -3.21
CA LYS A 104 -14.75 25.76 -3.95
C LYS A 104 -13.54 25.88 -4.86
N GLY A 105 -13.74 26.27 -6.11
CA GLY A 105 -12.68 26.51 -7.08
C GLY A 105 -12.40 25.37 -8.05
N LYS A 106 -11.29 25.48 -8.79
CA LYS A 106 -10.87 24.51 -9.79
C LYS A 106 -10.47 23.17 -9.14
N PRO A 107 -10.66 22.03 -9.83
CA PRO A 107 -10.19 20.75 -9.37
C PRO A 107 -8.67 20.81 -9.18
N GLY A 108 -8.20 20.36 -8.02
CA GLY A 108 -6.77 20.12 -7.82
C GLY A 108 -6.35 18.78 -8.43
N GLU A 109 -5.09 18.68 -8.81
CA GLU A 109 -4.53 17.38 -9.19
C GLU A 109 -4.33 16.50 -7.95
N PRO A 110 -4.57 15.17 -8.05
CA PRO A 110 -4.37 14.26 -6.94
C PRO A 110 -2.90 14.21 -6.51
N LYS A 111 -2.67 14.16 -5.21
CA LYS A 111 -1.34 14.03 -4.59
C LYS A 111 -1.10 12.65 -4.01
N VAL A 112 -2.15 11.88 -3.77
CA VAL A 112 -2.12 10.57 -3.17
C VAL A 112 -2.54 9.52 -4.19
N PHE A 113 -1.65 8.61 -4.54
CA PHE A 113 -2.00 7.39 -5.25
C PHE A 113 -2.32 6.29 -4.24
N TYR A 114 -3.46 5.63 -4.42
CA TYR A 114 -3.97 4.66 -3.46
C TYR A 114 -4.11 3.28 -4.14
N LEU A 115 -3.42 2.28 -3.60
CA LEU A 115 -3.50 0.88 -4.01
C LEU A 115 -4.28 0.11 -2.92
N PRO A 116 -5.58 -0.15 -3.15
CA PRO A 116 -6.45 -0.77 -2.15
C PRO A 116 -6.16 -2.26 -1.95
N ALA A 117 -6.63 -2.81 -0.82
CA ALA A 117 -6.59 -4.26 -0.59
C ALA A 117 -7.43 -5.02 -1.63
N GLN A 118 -8.59 -4.47 -2.03
CA GLN A 118 -9.49 -5.06 -3.04
C GLN A 118 -9.03 -4.81 -4.49
N ARG A 119 -7.75 -4.59 -4.72
CA ARG A 119 -7.16 -4.25 -6.04
C ARG A 119 -7.41 -5.30 -7.13
N VAL A 120 -7.66 -6.54 -6.78
CA VAL A 120 -8.01 -7.60 -7.74
C VAL A 120 -9.28 -7.27 -8.52
N MET A 121 -10.19 -6.49 -7.95
CA MET A 121 -11.41 -6.03 -8.63
C MET A 121 -11.13 -5.11 -9.82
N ALA A 122 -9.93 -4.55 -9.93
CA ALA A 122 -9.51 -3.78 -11.12
C ALA A 122 -9.29 -4.66 -12.37
N LEU A 123 -9.19 -5.98 -12.18
CA LEU A 123 -9.00 -6.96 -13.24
C LEU A 123 -10.07 -8.06 -13.16
N ARG A 124 -11.05 -8.02 -14.04
CA ARG A 124 -12.02 -9.11 -14.19
C ARG A 124 -11.65 -9.93 -15.41
N ASP A 125 -11.41 -11.23 -15.23
CA ASP A 125 -10.99 -12.15 -16.29
C ASP A 125 -9.73 -11.67 -17.07
N GLY A 126 -8.88 -10.87 -16.38
CA GLY A 126 -7.70 -10.26 -16.98
C GLY A 126 -7.96 -8.96 -17.75
N ILE A 127 -9.18 -8.43 -17.70
CA ILE A 127 -9.58 -7.18 -18.38
C ILE A 127 -9.69 -6.06 -17.34
N THR A 128 -9.19 -4.87 -17.69
CA THR A 128 -9.27 -3.67 -16.84
C THR A 128 -10.63 -3.01 -16.93
N HIS A 129 -11.08 -2.40 -15.82
CA HIS A 129 -12.38 -1.75 -15.71
C HIS A 129 -12.25 -0.24 -15.45
N PRO A 130 -12.96 0.63 -16.21
CA PRO A 130 -13.04 2.06 -15.92
C PRO A 130 -13.90 2.33 -14.68
N PHE A 131 -13.87 3.56 -14.19
CA PHE A 131 -14.62 3.99 -13.00
C PHE A 131 -16.14 3.71 -13.10
N SER A 132 -16.71 3.83 -14.30
CA SER A 132 -18.13 3.66 -14.57
C SER A 132 -18.65 2.23 -14.41
N ASP A 133 -17.78 1.22 -14.43
CA ASP A 133 -18.17 -0.19 -14.30
C ASP A 133 -18.49 -0.59 -12.86
N PHE A 134 -18.17 0.28 -11.90
CA PHE A 134 -18.40 0.06 -10.48
C PHE A 134 -19.71 0.68 -10.02
N ARG A 135 -20.30 0.11 -8.97
CA ARG A 135 -21.51 0.66 -8.34
C ARG A 135 -21.17 1.92 -7.54
N SER A 136 -22.14 2.80 -7.37
CA SER A 136 -21.96 4.04 -6.57
C SER A 136 -21.64 3.75 -5.10
N GLY A 137 -21.99 2.59 -4.58
CA GLY A 137 -21.68 2.13 -3.23
C GLY A 137 -20.32 1.43 -3.08
N ASP A 138 -19.58 1.20 -4.16
CA ASP A 138 -18.22 0.67 -4.07
C ASP A 138 -17.26 1.79 -3.60
N PRO A 139 -16.24 1.50 -2.75
CA PRO A 139 -15.34 2.51 -2.24
C PRO A 139 -14.65 3.31 -3.35
N PHE A 140 -14.62 4.63 -3.22
CA PHE A 140 -13.99 5.52 -4.21
C PHE A 140 -12.56 5.10 -4.56
N VAL A 141 -11.77 4.69 -3.57
CA VAL A 141 -10.36 4.32 -3.78
C VAL A 141 -10.21 3.11 -4.70
N VAL A 142 -11.13 2.15 -4.65
CA VAL A 142 -11.15 0.98 -5.53
C VAL A 142 -11.49 1.39 -6.96
N ARG A 143 -12.55 2.17 -7.12
CA ARG A 143 -13.01 2.67 -8.43
C ARG A 143 -11.93 3.54 -9.10
N PHE A 144 -11.36 4.46 -8.35
CA PHE A 144 -10.33 5.39 -8.86
C PHE A 144 -9.03 4.66 -9.18
N PHE A 145 -8.64 3.67 -8.38
CA PHE A 145 -7.49 2.82 -8.69
C PHE A 145 -7.72 2.06 -10.00
N SER A 146 -8.87 1.40 -10.14
CA SER A 146 -9.23 0.66 -11.36
C SER A 146 -9.18 1.53 -12.60
N ASP A 147 -9.75 2.74 -12.54
CA ASP A 147 -9.74 3.71 -13.66
C ASP A 147 -8.31 4.13 -14.05
N ASN A 148 -7.43 4.35 -13.07
CA ASN A 148 -6.02 4.66 -13.36
C ASN A 148 -5.31 3.49 -14.05
N ILE A 149 -5.57 2.24 -13.63
CA ILE A 149 -5.02 1.06 -14.29
C ILE A 149 -5.59 0.89 -15.70
N HIS A 150 -6.89 1.10 -15.86
CA HIS A 150 -7.54 1.08 -17.18
C HIS A 150 -6.89 2.10 -18.12
N ARG A 151 -6.75 3.36 -17.67
CA ARG A 151 -6.08 4.41 -18.46
C ARG A 151 -4.62 4.07 -18.78
N LEU A 152 -3.87 3.53 -17.83
CA LEU A 152 -2.49 3.09 -18.07
C LEU A 152 -2.40 2.09 -19.21
N VAL A 153 -3.29 1.10 -19.22
CA VAL A 153 -3.32 0.07 -20.24
C VAL A 153 -3.71 0.65 -21.61
N GLN A 154 -4.70 1.54 -21.63
CA GLN A 154 -5.20 2.14 -22.86
C GLN A 154 -4.24 3.17 -23.49
N THR A 155 -3.41 3.82 -22.68
CA THR A 155 -2.52 4.89 -23.16
C THR A 155 -1.06 4.45 -23.24
N GLU A 156 -0.45 4.14 -22.09
CA GLU A 156 1.00 3.94 -22.02
C GLU A 156 1.43 2.52 -22.36
N PHE A 157 0.52 1.55 -22.29
CA PHE A 157 0.75 0.17 -22.70
C PHE A 157 0.04 -0.21 -24.00
N ALA A 158 -0.66 0.74 -24.65
CA ALA A 158 -1.42 0.50 -25.86
C ALA A 158 -0.59 -0.16 -26.99
N GLY A 159 0.69 0.16 -27.10
CA GLY A 159 1.61 -0.41 -28.08
C GLY A 159 2.48 -1.58 -27.60
N ARG A 160 2.35 -2.00 -26.31
CA ARG A 160 3.24 -3.00 -25.71
C ARG A 160 2.55 -4.34 -25.61
N GLU A 161 3.25 -5.40 -26.00
CA GLU A 161 2.80 -6.77 -25.79
C GLU A 161 3.27 -7.29 -24.42
N LYS A 162 4.57 -7.15 -24.10
CA LYS A 162 5.16 -7.62 -22.86
C LYS A 162 5.17 -6.52 -21.81
N LEU A 163 4.67 -6.83 -20.60
CA LEU A 163 4.63 -5.89 -19.49
C LEU A 163 5.65 -6.23 -18.41
N LEU A 164 5.91 -7.52 -18.16
CA LEU A 164 6.97 -7.96 -17.25
C LEU A 164 7.66 -9.22 -17.80
N PRO A 165 8.99 -9.21 -17.83
CA PRO A 165 9.93 -8.14 -17.52
C PRO A 165 9.86 -7.01 -18.56
N SER A 166 9.54 -5.78 -18.13
CA SER A 166 9.40 -4.61 -19.00
C SER A 166 10.60 -3.67 -18.89
N GLU A 167 11.09 -3.15 -20.01
CA GLU A 167 12.17 -2.17 -20.03
C GLU A 167 11.68 -0.74 -19.80
N GLY A 168 12.54 0.11 -19.24
CA GLY A 168 12.39 1.57 -19.23
C GLY A 168 11.69 2.21 -18.05
N ARG A 169 11.01 1.45 -17.16
CA ARG A 169 10.31 2.01 -15.98
C ARG A 169 10.96 1.61 -14.66
N MET A 170 11.40 0.39 -14.58
CA MET A 170 11.96 -0.22 -13.39
C MET A 170 13.35 -0.78 -13.70
N ASN A 171 14.27 -0.65 -12.76
CA ASN A 171 15.63 -1.20 -12.92
C ASN A 171 15.61 -2.71 -13.14
N GLN A 172 16.56 -3.21 -13.92
CA GLN A 172 16.67 -4.62 -14.29
C GLN A 172 16.76 -5.56 -13.06
N ALA A 173 17.49 -5.17 -12.02
CA ALA A 173 17.64 -6.00 -10.81
C ALA A 173 16.30 -6.15 -10.08
N ILE A 174 15.54 -5.07 -9.92
CA ILE A 174 14.21 -5.10 -9.29
C ILE A 174 13.23 -5.89 -10.13
N ARG A 175 13.21 -5.66 -11.45
CA ARG A 175 12.36 -6.42 -12.39
C ARG A 175 12.63 -7.92 -12.33
N GLY A 176 13.92 -8.29 -12.35
CA GLY A 176 14.33 -9.68 -12.28
C GLY A 176 13.93 -10.35 -10.97
N ALA A 177 14.07 -9.64 -9.84
CA ALA A 177 13.64 -10.13 -8.53
C ALA A 177 12.12 -10.38 -8.49
N LEU A 178 11.33 -9.42 -8.96
CA LEU A 178 9.87 -9.54 -9.03
C LEU A 178 9.43 -10.65 -10.00
N ALA A 179 9.96 -10.67 -11.22
CA ALA A 179 9.62 -11.68 -12.22
C ALA A 179 9.89 -13.09 -11.69
N LYS A 180 11.10 -13.32 -11.15
CA LYS A 180 11.48 -14.62 -10.58
C LYS A 180 10.61 -15.03 -9.39
N ALA A 181 10.28 -14.10 -8.51
CA ALA A 181 9.53 -14.40 -7.28
C ALA A 181 8.04 -14.67 -7.53
N LEU A 182 7.45 -14.10 -8.60
CA LEU A 182 6.01 -14.08 -8.84
C LEU A 182 5.57 -14.91 -10.05
N PHE A 183 6.34 -14.83 -11.13
CA PHE A 183 5.93 -15.41 -12.41
C PHE A 183 6.80 -16.58 -12.85
N GLY A 184 7.94 -16.81 -12.20
CA GLY A 184 8.87 -17.91 -12.56
C GLY A 184 9.38 -17.76 -13.99
N SER A 185 9.07 -18.74 -14.87
CA SER A 185 9.40 -18.72 -16.30
C SER A 185 8.37 -17.98 -17.16
N PHE A 186 7.22 -17.54 -16.58
CA PHE A 186 6.16 -16.87 -17.32
C PHE A 186 6.41 -15.36 -17.45
N GLU A 187 5.96 -14.80 -18.56
CA GLU A 187 5.92 -13.36 -18.85
C GLU A 187 4.49 -12.85 -18.72
N LEU A 188 4.31 -11.68 -18.10
CA LEU A 188 3.02 -10.99 -18.10
C LEU A 188 2.85 -10.25 -19.43
N VAL A 189 1.84 -10.62 -20.19
CA VAL A 189 1.60 -10.16 -21.54
C VAL A 189 0.19 -9.56 -21.66
N LEU A 190 0.05 -8.51 -22.45
CA LEU A 190 -1.25 -7.97 -22.86
C LEU A 190 -1.63 -8.59 -24.23
N ASP A 191 -2.48 -9.62 -24.18
CA ASP A 191 -3.00 -10.28 -25.38
C ASP A 191 -4.15 -9.46 -25.99
N ARG A 192 -4.14 -9.32 -27.32
CA ARG A 192 -5.10 -8.50 -28.09
C ARG A 192 -5.91 -9.34 -29.07
N LYS A 193 -6.07 -10.59 -28.82
CA LYS A 193 -6.91 -11.46 -29.63
C LYS A 193 -8.39 -11.11 -29.46
N GLU A 194 -9.19 -11.32 -30.50
CA GLU A 194 -10.65 -11.20 -30.49
C GLU A 194 -11.18 -9.79 -30.12
N ALA A 195 -10.50 -8.73 -30.54
CA ALA A 195 -10.86 -7.33 -30.27
C ALA A 195 -10.91 -6.95 -28.77
N GLN A 196 -10.44 -7.80 -27.87
CA GLN A 196 -10.33 -7.53 -26.45
C GLN A 196 -8.87 -7.53 -25.99
N GLN A 197 -8.53 -6.62 -25.09
CA GLN A 197 -7.23 -6.58 -24.46
C GLN A 197 -7.33 -7.25 -23.08
N ARG A 198 -6.61 -8.36 -22.91
CA ARG A 198 -6.60 -9.09 -21.63
C ARG A 198 -5.18 -9.46 -21.21
N PHE A 199 -4.94 -9.49 -19.93
CA PHE A 199 -3.69 -10.00 -19.37
C PHE A 199 -3.66 -11.51 -19.40
N VAL A 200 -2.55 -12.05 -19.86
CA VAL A 200 -2.23 -13.49 -19.85
C VAL A 200 -0.80 -13.71 -19.36
N LEU A 201 -0.55 -14.86 -18.78
CA LEU A 201 0.81 -15.33 -18.52
C LEU A 201 1.24 -16.26 -19.66
N ARG A 202 2.34 -15.92 -20.34
CA ARG A 202 2.87 -16.68 -21.48
C ARG A 202 4.25 -17.24 -21.13
N GLY A 203 4.45 -18.52 -21.32
CA GLY A 203 5.73 -19.20 -21.08
C GLY A 203 5.60 -20.71 -21.29
N ASP A 204 6.73 -21.38 -21.50
CA ASP A 204 6.82 -22.83 -21.64
C ASP A 204 5.86 -23.42 -22.71
N GLY A 205 5.61 -22.68 -23.80
CA GLY A 205 4.67 -23.05 -24.84
C GLY A 205 3.18 -22.89 -24.49
N ALA A 206 2.85 -22.40 -23.31
CA ALA A 206 1.49 -22.19 -22.83
C ALA A 206 1.14 -20.70 -22.72
N SER A 207 -0.17 -20.40 -22.83
CA SER A 207 -0.75 -19.09 -22.53
C SER A 207 -1.87 -19.27 -21.51
N LEU A 208 -1.62 -18.83 -20.28
CA LEU A 208 -2.53 -19.03 -19.16
C LEU A 208 -3.44 -17.82 -19.01
N PRO A 209 -4.77 -17.95 -19.18
CA PRO A 209 -5.74 -16.92 -18.88
C PRO A 209 -5.81 -16.64 -17.37
N PHE A 210 -6.32 -15.47 -16.99
CA PHE A 210 -6.34 -14.97 -15.62
C PHE A 210 -6.91 -15.95 -14.57
N MET A 211 -7.92 -16.71 -14.94
CA MET A 211 -8.54 -17.68 -14.02
C MET A 211 -7.61 -18.84 -13.62
N ASN A 212 -6.60 -19.13 -14.45
CA ASN A 212 -5.62 -20.20 -14.18
C ASN A 212 -4.39 -19.70 -13.40
N TRP A 213 -4.35 -18.43 -13.03
CA TRP A 213 -3.24 -17.87 -12.26
C TRP A 213 -3.34 -18.28 -10.79
N SER A 214 -2.20 -18.38 -10.12
CA SER A 214 -2.17 -18.53 -8.66
C SER A 214 -2.80 -17.31 -7.97
N ALA A 215 -3.23 -17.46 -6.72
CA ALA A 215 -3.77 -16.35 -5.93
C ALA A 215 -2.78 -15.19 -5.86
N GLY A 216 -1.49 -15.46 -5.58
CA GLY A 216 -0.47 -14.43 -5.53
C GLY A 216 -0.27 -13.68 -6.84
N GLN A 217 -0.33 -14.37 -7.99
CA GLN A 217 -0.24 -13.73 -9.30
C GLN A 217 -1.44 -12.82 -9.58
N ARG A 218 -2.65 -13.26 -9.23
CA ARG A 218 -3.88 -12.45 -9.38
C ARG A 218 -3.87 -11.20 -8.50
N GLU A 219 -3.48 -11.35 -7.25
CA GLU A 219 -3.40 -10.24 -6.29
C GLU A 219 -2.28 -9.26 -6.62
N PHE A 220 -1.12 -9.76 -7.04
CA PHE A 220 0.04 -8.91 -7.28
C PHE A 220 -0.01 -8.18 -8.63
N THR A 221 -0.65 -8.74 -9.66
CA THR A 221 -0.65 -8.09 -10.98
C THR A 221 -1.26 -6.68 -10.96
N PRO A 222 -2.44 -6.41 -10.39
CA PRO A 222 -2.93 -5.04 -10.28
C PRO A 222 -2.04 -4.16 -9.38
N LEU A 223 -1.42 -4.71 -8.31
CA LEU A 223 -0.42 -4.00 -7.54
C LEU A 223 0.78 -3.59 -8.40
N LEU A 224 1.32 -4.52 -9.19
CA LEU A 224 2.41 -4.26 -10.12
C LEU A 224 2.05 -3.16 -11.13
N LEU A 225 0.86 -3.21 -11.71
CA LEU A 225 0.39 -2.18 -12.65
C LEU A 225 0.32 -0.80 -11.98
N GLY A 226 -0.17 -0.72 -10.73
CA GLY A 226 -0.15 0.51 -9.94
C GLY A 226 1.28 1.02 -9.67
N LEU A 227 2.22 0.12 -9.36
CA LEU A 227 3.63 0.47 -9.18
C LEU A 227 4.25 0.97 -10.49
N LEU A 228 3.93 0.34 -11.63
CA LEU A 228 4.36 0.80 -12.95
C LEU A 228 3.73 2.17 -13.32
N TRP A 229 2.49 2.43 -12.88
CA TRP A 229 1.88 3.75 -13.01
C TRP A 229 2.69 4.82 -12.29
N LEU A 230 3.16 4.56 -11.07
CA LEU A 230 3.97 5.47 -10.27
C LEU A 230 5.37 5.72 -10.82
N MET A 231 5.86 4.86 -11.72
CA MET A 231 7.20 4.96 -12.32
C MET A 231 7.07 5.34 -13.79
N PRO A 232 6.98 6.63 -14.13
CA PRO A 232 6.85 7.07 -15.53
C PRO A 232 8.07 6.66 -16.35
N ALA A 233 7.87 6.46 -17.65
CA ALA A 233 8.95 6.28 -18.62
C ALA A 233 9.74 7.58 -18.78
N GLY A 234 10.98 7.50 -19.33
CA GLY A 234 11.77 8.68 -19.68
C GLY A 234 12.55 9.30 -18.53
N GLY A 235 12.76 8.57 -17.42
CA GLY A 235 13.68 9.00 -16.34
C GLY A 235 13.08 10.01 -15.36
N ALA A 236 11.82 10.42 -15.50
CA ALA A 236 11.16 11.27 -14.52
C ALA A 236 11.12 10.58 -13.15
N GLN A 237 11.42 11.33 -12.10
CA GLN A 237 11.47 10.75 -10.74
C GLN A 237 10.09 10.34 -10.25
N ARG A 238 9.08 11.18 -10.42
CA ARG A 238 7.72 10.97 -9.95
C ARG A 238 6.71 11.22 -11.06
N ARG A 239 5.52 10.68 -10.91
CA ARG A 239 4.41 10.96 -11.80
C ARG A 239 3.69 12.23 -11.34
N ASP A 240 3.64 13.20 -12.24
CA ASP A 240 2.86 14.43 -12.09
C ASP A 240 3.00 15.07 -10.69
N THR A 241 1.90 15.40 -10.04
CA THR A 241 1.84 15.99 -8.71
C THR A 241 1.81 14.97 -7.56
N LEU A 242 1.84 13.67 -7.86
CA LEU A 242 1.79 12.61 -6.85
C LEU A 242 3.00 12.69 -5.91
N GLN A 243 2.72 12.71 -4.62
CA GLN A 243 3.74 12.81 -3.55
C GLN A 243 3.63 11.66 -2.56
N HIS A 244 2.42 11.12 -2.41
CA HIS A 244 2.06 10.13 -1.41
C HIS A 244 1.55 8.86 -2.07
N VAL A 245 1.96 7.71 -1.56
CA VAL A 245 1.54 6.39 -2.04
C VAL A 245 1.01 5.60 -0.87
N VAL A 246 -0.25 5.20 -0.94
CA VAL A 246 -0.86 4.26 0.01
C VAL A 246 -0.89 2.88 -0.62
N ILE A 247 -0.48 1.87 0.12
CA ILE A 247 -0.54 0.47 -0.30
C ILE A 247 -1.13 -0.36 0.83
N GLU A 248 -2.28 -0.96 0.60
CA GLU A 248 -2.91 -1.84 1.57
C GLU A 248 -2.54 -3.29 1.31
N GLU A 249 -2.18 -3.98 2.38
CA GLU A 249 -1.96 -5.43 2.44
C GLU A 249 -1.20 -5.99 1.21
N PRO A 250 0.01 -5.48 0.93
CA PRO A 250 0.77 -5.90 -0.26
C PRO A 250 1.15 -7.37 -0.25
N GLU A 251 1.17 -7.99 0.94
CA GLU A 251 1.54 -9.39 1.16
C GLU A 251 0.47 -10.41 0.77
N MET A 252 -0.75 -9.99 0.45
CA MET A 252 -1.86 -10.91 0.13
C MET A 252 -1.46 -11.93 -0.94
N GLY A 253 -1.52 -13.22 -0.57
CA GLY A 253 -1.18 -14.33 -1.46
C GLY A 253 0.31 -14.46 -1.82
N LEU A 254 1.21 -13.67 -1.21
CA LEU A 254 2.61 -13.67 -1.55
C LEU A 254 3.47 -14.57 -0.66
N HIS A 255 4.42 -15.26 -1.28
CA HIS A 255 5.51 -15.91 -0.57
C HIS A 255 6.49 -14.86 0.00
N PRO A 256 7.17 -15.08 1.16
CA PRO A 256 8.12 -14.14 1.76
C PRO A 256 9.15 -13.53 0.79
N ARG A 257 9.69 -14.32 -0.15
CA ARG A 257 10.61 -13.82 -1.19
C ARG A 257 9.97 -12.76 -2.10
N ALA A 258 8.69 -12.90 -2.40
CA ALA A 258 7.97 -11.91 -3.20
C ALA A 258 7.69 -10.64 -2.39
N ILE A 259 7.45 -10.76 -1.08
CA ILE A 259 7.35 -9.62 -0.17
C ILE A 259 8.67 -8.86 -0.12
N SER A 260 9.81 -9.55 -0.02
CA SER A 260 11.14 -8.92 -0.08
C SER A 260 11.36 -8.17 -1.39
N ALA A 261 11.03 -8.77 -2.53
CA ALA A 261 11.14 -8.10 -3.83
C ALA A 261 10.22 -6.88 -3.94
N PHE A 262 8.99 -6.94 -3.39
CA PHE A 262 8.08 -5.81 -3.29
C PHE A 262 8.66 -4.69 -2.41
N LEU A 263 9.23 -5.01 -1.25
CA LEU A 263 9.84 -4.01 -0.35
C LEU A 263 11.01 -3.30 -1.02
N LEU A 264 11.78 -3.98 -1.88
CA LEU A 264 12.81 -3.32 -2.69
C LEU A 264 12.20 -2.28 -3.65
N VAL A 265 10.99 -2.54 -4.19
CA VAL A 265 10.25 -1.52 -4.96
C VAL A 265 9.79 -0.36 -4.08
N VAL A 266 9.36 -0.63 -2.85
CA VAL A 266 9.03 0.45 -1.88
C VAL A 266 10.24 1.36 -1.65
N LEU A 267 11.44 0.78 -1.46
CA LEU A 267 12.68 1.58 -1.33
C LEU A 267 12.97 2.40 -2.60
N GLU A 268 12.69 1.86 -3.78
CA GLU A 268 12.79 2.61 -5.03
C GLU A 268 11.79 3.78 -5.08
N LEU A 269 10.56 3.61 -4.61
CA LEU A 269 9.59 4.71 -4.49
C LEU A 269 10.10 5.80 -3.53
N LEU A 270 10.70 5.42 -2.40
CA LEU A 270 11.33 6.36 -1.47
C LEU A 270 12.51 7.11 -2.11
N ARG A 271 13.32 6.43 -2.92
CA ARG A 271 14.42 7.05 -3.68
C ARG A 271 13.89 8.07 -4.69
N ARG A 272 12.77 7.77 -5.33
CA ARG A 272 12.08 8.71 -6.24
C ARG A 272 11.43 9.89 -5.52
N GLY A 273 11.46 9.92 -4.20
CA GLY A 273 10.93 11.01 -3.37
C GLY A 273 9.44 10.91 -3.07
N TYR A 274 8.83 9.74 -3.26
CA TYR A 274 7.50 9.48 -2.69
C TYR A 274 7.60 9.27 -1.18
N ARG A 275 6.51 9.59 -0.47
CA ARG A 275 6.23 9.09 0.87
C ARG A 275 5.27 7.91 0.77
N VAL A 276 5.58 6.83 1.46
CA VAL A 276 4.82 5.57 1.35
C VAL A 276 4.15 5.23 2.66
N TYR A 277 2.90 4.83 2.59
CA TYR A 277 2.07 4.43 3.72
C TYR A 277 1.55 3.02 3.46
N LEU A 278 1.90 2.09 4.35
CA LEU A 278 1.52 0.68 4.21
C LEU A 278 0.57 0.28 5.33
N SER A 279 -0.49 -0.46 5.04
CA SER A 279 -1.11 -1.33 6.02
C SER A 279 -0.68 -2.78 5.77
N THR A 280 -0.38 -3.52 6.83
CA THR A 280 0.12 -4.89 6.69
C THR A 280 -0.25 -5.76 7.90
N HIS A 281 -0.35 -7.05 7.67
CA HIS A 281 -0.41 -8.12 8.66
C HIS A 281 0.85 -9.00 8.64
N SER A 282 1.86 -8.64 7.85
CA SER A 282 3.08 -9.44 7.68
C SER A 282 4.16 -9.01 8.66
N PRO A 283 4.61 -9.90 9.57
CA PRO A 283 5.79 -9.63 10.39
C PRO A 283 7.03 -9.39 9.54
N HIS A 284 7.14 -10.03 8.37
CA HIS A 284 8.28 -9.85 7.46
C HIS A 284 8.45 -8.39 6.98
N VAL A 285 7.35 -7.65 6.81
CA VAL A 285 7.42 -6.21 6.50
C VAL A 285 8.06 -5.46 7.67
N LEU A 286 7.67 -5.79 8.91
CA LEU A 286 8.22 -5.16 10.10
C LEU A 286 9.68 -5.53 10.36
N ASP A 287 10.08 -6.79 10.07
CA ASP A 287 11.50 -7.21 10.14
C ASP A 287 12.40 -6.29 9.32
N VAL A 288 11.97 -5.99 8.08
CA VAL A 288 12.73 -5.11 7.20
C VAL A 288 12.73 -3.66 7.70
N VAL A 289 11.59 -3.15 8.16
CA VAL A 289 11.49 -1.77 8.71
C VAL A 289 12.34 -1.63 9.97
N TRP A 290 12.29 -2.60 10.87
CA TRP A 290 13.11 -2.69 12.07
C TRP A 290 14.60 -2.68 11.73
N ALA A 291 15.03 -3.56 10.81
CA ALA A 291 16.42 -3.65 10.39
C ALA A 291 16.91 -2.31 9.79
N LEU A 292 16.13 -1.67 8.92
CA LEU A 292 16.48 -0.36 8.34
C LEU A 292 16.54 0.74 9.39
N GLY A 293 15.67 0.71 10.40
CA GLY A 293 15.70 1.61 11.56
C GLY A 293 16.99 1.46 12.38
N LEU A 294 17.37 0.22 12.70
CA LEU A 294 18.64 -0.08 13.38
C LEU A 294 19.85 0.29 12.54
N PHE A 295 19.84 -0.03 11.25
CA PHE A 295 20.94 0.31 10.34
C PHE A 295 21.19 1.82 10.30
N ARG A 296 20.13 2.62 10.26
CA ARG A 296 20.25 4.08 10.36
C ARG A 296 20.87 4.51 11.68
N LYS A 297 20.41 3.94 12.81
CA LYS A 297 20.89 4.26 14.17
C LYS A 297 22.37 3.91 14.33
N HIS A 298 22.81 2.78 13.75
CA HIS A 298 24.16 2.25 13.87
C HIS A 298 25.06 2.58 12.66
N LYS A 299 24.66 3.52 11.78
CA LYS A 299 25.44 4.00 10.64
C LYS A 299 25.93 2.88 9.70
N ALA A 300 25.04 1.90 9.44
CA ALA A 300 25.32 0.81 8.50
C ALA A 300 25.59 1.32 7.08
N GLU A 301 26.21 0.49 6.25
CA GLU A 301 26.55 0.80 4.87
C GLU A 301 25.55 0.22 3.87
N SER A 302 25.62 0.67 2.61
CA SER A 302 24.74 0.16 1.53
C SER A 302 24.86 -1.36 1.33
N ARG A 303 26.03 -1.95 1.61
CA ARG A 303 26.22 -3.41 1.55
C ARG A 303 25.30 -4.17 2.52
N ASP A 304 25.01 -3.62 3.70
CA ASP A 304 24.21 -4.28 4.71
C ASP A 304 22.73 -4.31 4.28
N VAL A 305 22.24 -3.22 3.69
CA VAL A 305 20.90 -3.19 3.07
C VAL A 305 20.81 -4.20 1.92
N ARG A 306 21.82 -4.29 1.05
CA ARG A 306 21.83 -5.29 -0.04
C ARG A 306 21.77 -6.73 0.46
N ARG A 307 22.40 -7.03 1.59
CA ARG A 307 22.38 -8.37 2.20
C ARG A 307 21.00 -8.79 2.64
N ILE A 308 20.18 -7.87 3.21
CA ILE A 308 18.78 -8.18 3.57
C ILE A 308 17.99 -8.61 2.33
N PHE A 309 18.18 -7.94 1.19
CA PHE A 309 17.43 -8.20 -0.02
C PHE A 309 18.09 -9.23 -0.95
N GLU A 310 19.23 -9.79 -0.57
CA GLU A 310 20.01 -10.76 -1.39
C GLU A 310 20.27 -10.28 -2.82
N VAL A 311 20.51 -8.96 -2.99
CA VAL A 311 20.71 -8.34 -4.31
C VAL A 311 22.19 -8.05 -4.58
N LYS A 312 22.58 -8.23 -5.84
CA LYS A 312 23.95 -7.93 -6.29
C LYS A 312 24.23 -6.42 -6.26
N ALA A 313 25.51 -6.07 -6.06
CA ALA A 313 25.98 -4.71 -6.12
C ALA A 313 25.76 -4.11 -7.53
N SER A 314 25.23 -2.91 -7.56
CA SER A 314 25.19 -2.05 -8.74
C SER A 314 25.07 -0.59 -8.28
N PRO A 315 25.54 0.39 -9.08
CA PRO A 315 25.42 1.80 -8.72
C PRO A 315 23.98 2.21 -8.34
N PHE A 316 23.00 1.67 -9.05
CA PHE A 316 21.58 1.93 -8.81
C PHE A 316 21.08 1.33 -7.49
N ILE A 317 21.39 0.07 -7.20
CA ILE A 317 21.01 -0.59 -5.95
C ILE A 317 21.70 0.06 -4.74
N ASP A 318 22.97 0.48 -4.90
CA ASP A 318 23.68 1.21 -3.86
C ASP A 318 23.07 2.59 -3.58
N GLU A 319 22.54 3.25 -4.60
CA GLU A 319 21.79 4.51 -4.43
C GLU A 319 20.50 4.30 -3.65
N ILE A 320 19.73 3.25 -3.97
CA ILE A 320 18.52 2.86 -3.21
C ILE A 320 18.90 2.61 -1.74
N ALA A 321 19.91 1.80 -1.51
CA ALA A 321 20.38 1.45 -0.17
C ALA A 321 20.81 2.68 0.65
N ARG A 322 21.64 3.55 0.05
CA ARG A 322 22.04 4.82 0.69
C ARG A 322 20.86 5.73 0.99
N THR A 323 19.87 5.76 0.10
CA THR A 323 18.65 6.54 0.32
C THR A 323 17.84 5.97 1.46
N ALA A 324 17.64 4.64 1.51
CA ALA A 324 16.93 3.97 2.59
C ALA A 324 17.54 4.30 3.96
N LEU A 325 18.86 4.29 4.09
CA LEU A 325 19.56 4.62 5.34
C LEU A 325 19.37 6.08 5.82
N ARG A 326 18.85 6.97 4.98
CA ARG A 326 18.57 8.40 5.31
C ARG A 326 17.09 8.67 5.59
N LYS A 327 16.21 7.72 5.28
CA LYS A 327 14.76 7.88 5.39
C LYS A 327 14.26 7.70 6.82
N THR A 328 13.11 8.29 7.11
CA THR A 328 12.42 8.15 8.40
C THR A 328 11.36 7.07 8.31
N TYR A 329 11.36 6.20 9.30
CA TYR A 329 10.44 5.07 9.43
C TYR A 329 9.54 5.29 10.64
N ARG A 330 8.23 5.07 10.49
CA ARG A 330 7.23 5.13 11.56
C ARG A 330 6.36 3.88 11.49
N THR A 331 6.01 3.34 12.63
CA THR A 331 5.13 2.18 12.73
C THR A 331 4.10 2.41 13.82
N TYR A 332 2.83 2.18 13.49
CA TYR A 332 1.71 2.36 14.41
C TYR A 332 0.90 1.09 14.52
N TYR A 333 0.56 0.72 15.74
CA TYR A 333 -0.39 -0.34 16.04
C TYR A 333 -1.78 0.25 16.30
N PHE A 334 -2.77 -0.24 15.56
CA PHE A 334 -4.18 0.11 15.69
C PHE A 334 -4.91 -1.04 16.38
N PRO A 335 -5.09 -1.01 17.71
CA PRO A 335 -5.92 -1.98 18.43
C PRO A 335 -7.39 -1.76 18.12
N ALA A 336 -8.21 -2.80 18.27
CA ALA A 336 -9.65 -2.69 18.08
C ALA A 336 -10.30 -1.93 19.24
N GLY A 337 -10.94 -0.79 18.95
CA GLY A 337 -11.69 0.00 19.93
C GLY A 337 -10.84 0.76 20.96
N GLU A 338 -9.53 0.81 20.80
CA GLU A 338 -8.62 1.50 21.70
C GLU A 338 -7.79 2.56 20.97
N ARG A 339 -6.91 3.24 21.70
CA ARG A 339 -6.00 4.24 21.15
C ARG A 339 -4.87 3.58 20.35
N ALA A 340 -4.59 4.09 19.16
CA ALA A 340 -3.42 3.67 18.38
C ALA A 340 -2.11 4.02 19.12
N VAL A 341 -1.15 3.10 19.03
CA VAL A 341 0.15 3.18 19.73
C VAL A 341 1.26 3.37 18.69
N ASP A 342 2.20 4.30 18.96
CA ASP A 342 3.44 4.41 18.19
C ASP A 342 4.40 3.30 18.63
N ILE A 343 4.67 2.34 17.74
CA ILE A 343 5.58 1.23 17.96
C ILE A 343 6.85 1.35 17.08
N SER A 344 7.22 2.56 16.71
CA SER A 344 8.30 2.82 15.72
C SER A 344 9.68 2.34 16.19
N SER A 345 9.89 2.13 17.50
CA SER A 345 11.11 1.54 18.03
C SER A 345 11.28 0.09 17.60
N LEU A 346 10.16 -0.65 17.46
CA LEU A 346 10.10 -2.09 17.21
C LEU A 346 11.04 -2.87 18.14
N ASP A 347 11.20 -2.39 19.39
CA ASP A 347 12.10 -2.96 20.37
C ASP A 347 11.47 -4.19 21.02
N LEU A 348 12.05 -5.36 20.79
CA LEU A 348 11.60 -6.63 21.34
C LEU A 348 11.82 -6.72 22.88
N GLY A 349 12.63 -5.84 23.45
CA GLY A 349 12.87 -5.73 24.89
C GLY A 349 12.04 -4.66 25.59
N ASP A 350 11.12 -3.99 24.90
CA ASP A 350 10.30 -2.91 25.46
C ASP A 350 9.31 -3.44 26.50
N ASP A 351 9.05 -2.65 27.56
CA ASP A 351 8.08 -2.99 28.60
C ASP A 351 6.64 -2.98 28.05
N GLU A 352 6.35 -2.12 27.06
CA GLU A 352 5.03 -2.04 26.45
C GLU A 352 4.79 -3.25 25.54
N ALA A 353 3.77 -4.04 25.86
CA ALA A 353 3.43 -5.26 25.12
C ALA A 353 3.16 -5.03 23.61
N ALA A 354 2.57 -3.89 23.27
CA ALA A 354 2.30 -3.52 21.89
C ALA A 354 3.60 -3.31 21.09
N VAL A 355 4.61 -2.68 21.70
CA VAL A 355 5.94 -2.46 21.11
C VAL A 355 6.70 -3.78 21.01
N ARG A 356 6.85 -4.49 22.13
CA ARG A 356 7.55 -5.78 22.22
C ARG A 356 6.97 -6.84 21.27
N GLY A 357 5.65 -6.91 21.16
CA GLY A 357 4.94 -7.87 20.30
C GLY A 357 4.67 -7.38 18.88
N TRP A 358 5.22 -6.23 18.48
CA TRP A 358 4.99 -5.62 17.17
C TRP A 358 3.50 -5.55 16.80
N GLY A 359 2.69 -5.05 17.73
CA GLY A 359 1.24 -5.00 17.55
C GLY A 359 0.59 -6.39 17.50
N GLY A 360 1.17 -7.37 18.16
CA GLY A 360 0.68 -8.76 18.25
C GLY A 360 1.16 -9.67 17.11
N LEU A 361 1.90 -9.18 16.13
CA LEU A 361 2.35 -10.00 14.99
C LEU A 361 3.40 -11.06 15.37
N THR A 362 4.18 -10.82 16.41
CA THR A 362 5.19 -11.77 16.91
C THR A 362 4.72 -12.54 18.16
N ALA A 363 3.68 -12.07 18.85
CA ALA A 363 3.23 -12.61 20.12
C ALA A 363 2.84 -14.10 20.06
N PHE A 364 2.16 -14.51 18.99
CA PHE A 364 1.77 -15.92 18.82
C PHE A 364 2.98 -16.84 18.64
N THR A 365 3.95 -16.43 17.85
CA THR A 365 5.18 -17.22 17.60
C THR A 365 6.03 -17.29 18.86
N ALA A 366 6.13 -16.22 19.62
CA ALA A 366 6.83 -16.19 20.92
C ALA A 366 6.16 -17.16 21.90
N ASN A 367 4.84 -17.10 22.05
CA ASN A 367 4.09 -18.01 22.94
C ASN A 367 4.28 -19.49 22.58
N ILE A 368 4.27 -19.83 21.27
CA ILE A 368 4.58 -21.20 20.83
C ILE A 368 6.00 -21.58 21.26
N GLY A 369 6.99 -20.69 21.05
CA GLY A 369 8.36 -20.91 21.44
C GLY A 369 8.52 -21.20 22.93
N ASP A 370 7.85 -20.42 23.77
CA ASP A 370 7.84 -20.59 25.23
C ASP A 370 7.23 -21.93 25.64
N VAL A 371 6.06 -22.28 25.08
CA VAL A 371 5.39 -23.56 25.39
C VAL A 371 6.24 -24.75 24.93
N VAL A 372 6.84 -24.69 23.75
CA VAL A 372 7.74 -25.75 23.24
C VAL A 372 8.97 -25.88 24.13
N SER A 373 9.59 -24.76 24.53
CA SER A 373 10.75 -24.76 25.42
C SER A 373 10.43 -25.38 26.79
N ASP A 374 9.28 -25.06 27.37
CA ASP A 374 8.80 -25.63 28.59
C ASP A 374 8.57 -27.16 28.49
N VAL A 375 7.99 -27.62 27.39
CA VAL A 375 7.76 -29.05 27.17
C VAL A 375 9.07 -29.79 27.00
N VAL A 376 10.02 -29.28 26.20
CA VAL A 376 11.34 -29.88 26.02
C VAL A 376 12.11 -29.94 27.33
N SER A 377 12.12 -28.85 28.10
CA SER A 377 12.80 -28.78 29.41
C SER A 377 12.23 -29.77 30.41
N ARG A 378 10.92 -30.01 30.43
CA ARG A 378 10.27 -31.03 31.23
C ARG A 378 10.59 -32.45 30.77
N GLY A 379 10.71 -32.66 29.47
CA GLY A 379 11.09 -33.97 28.89
C GLY A 379 12.52 -34.39 29.17
N GLN A 380 13.45 -33.44 29.28
CA GLN A 380 14.87 -33.67 29.60
C GLN A 380 15.12 -33.93 31.09
N ARG A 381 14.17 -33.61 31.97
CA ARG A 381 14.24 -33.86 33.42
C ARG A 381 13.62 -35.20 33.84
N ARG A 382 13.06 -35.95 32.90
CA ARG A 382 12.57 -37.34 33.07
C ARG A 382 13.58 -38.33 32.51
#